data_0212893b66dd720d99903fbd2350d09f
#
_entry.id   0212893b66dd720d99903fbd2350d09f
#
_cell.length_a   1.000
_cell.length_b   1.000
_cell.length_c   1.000
_cell.angle_alpha   90.00
_cell.angle_beta   90.00
_cell.angle_gamma   90.00
#
_symmetry.space_group_name_H-M   'P 1'
#
loop_
_entity.id
_entity.type
_entity.pdbx_description
1 polymer ?
#
loop_
_entity_poly.entity_id
_entity_poly.type
_entity_poly.pdbx_seq_one_letter_code
_entity_poly.pdbx_strand_id
1 'polypeptide(L)'
;SGNMLTLYAELKGLYGIDQYKEAYRQIRSELKRETPFIRQTEYRKEEKALDHAQDLYYLDEVYRRMLAMLDLKEKHRADLLKRGLSEAAVERMKRVGYRSTQSSDSERIARKLLLEGYHLKGVPGFYVNRNGDWETAFYPANSGYLCPVYSAEGMLCGFQIRLDHPKDKRKYVWFTSSGLKGGTSSK
;
A
#
# COMPACT_ATOMS: atom_id res chain seq x y z
N SER A 1 -17.59 -12.54 13.98
CA SER A 1 -16.22 -12.87 14.42
C SER A 1 -15.33 -11.66 14.20
N GLY A 2 -15.06 -10.94 15.26
CA GLY A 2 -14.18 -9.77 15.28
C GLY A 2 -12.73 -10.16 15.55
N ASN A 3 -11.79 -9.36 15.06
CA ASN A 3 -10.38 -9.47 15.42
C ASN A 3 -10.13 -8.80 16.79
N MET A 4 -8.90 -8.89 17.30
CA MET A 4 -8.50 -8.31 18.59
C MET A 4 -8.78 -6.79 18.69
N LEU A 5 -8.64 -6.06 17.61
CA LEU A 5 -8.92 -4.60 17.57
C LEU A 5 -10.41 -4.32 17.71
N THR A 6 -11.28 -5.15 17.10
CA THR A 6 -12.73 -5.03 17.25
C THR A 6 -13.13 -5.23 18.71
N LEU A 7 -12.64 -6.31 19.33
CA LEU A 7 -12.90 -6.59 20.73
C LEU A 7 -12.39 -5.48 21.67
N TYR A 8 -11.19 -4.97 21.43
CA TYR A 8 -10.63 -3.88 22.22
C TYR A 8 -11.43 -2.59 22.06
N ALA A 9 -11.83 -2.24 20.83
CA ALA A 9 -12.65 -1.08 20.56
C ALA A 9 -13.99 -1.14 21.29
N GLU A 10 -14.67 -2.29 21.25
CA GLU A 10 -15.92 -2.52 21.97
C GLU A 10 -15.75 -2.40 23.50
N LEU A 11 -14.70 -3.00 24.07
CA LEU A 11 -14.40 -2.93 25.50
C LEU A 11 -14.09 -1.52 25.99
N LYS A 12 -13.47 -0.69 25.15
CA LYS A 12 -13.12 0.70 25.46
C LYS A 12 -14.17 1.71 25.03
N GLY A 13 -15.28 1.26 24.44
CA GLY A 13 -16.36 2.14 23.98
C GLY A 13 -15.95 3.05 22.83
N LEU A 14 -15.06 2.59 21.96
CA LEU A 14 -14.61 3.33 20.79
C LEU A 14 -15.56 3.04 19.62
N TYR A 15 -16.14 4.08 19.02
CA TYR A 15 -17.10 3.96 17.92
C TYR A 15 -16.75 4.95 16.80
N GLY A 16 -17.15 4.63 15.56
CA GLY A 16 -16.99 5.49 14.40
C GLY A 16 -15.87 5.05 13.44
N ILE A 17 -15.61 5.87 12.43
CA ILE A 17 -14.71 5.56 11.31
C ILE A 17 -13.27 5.30 11.78
N ASP A 18 -12.83 5.97 12.84
CA ASP A 18 -11.46 5.86 13.38
C ASP A 18 -11.32 4.91 14.58
N GLN A 19 -12.37 4.15 14.94
CA GLN A 19 -12.38 3.29 16.14
C GLN A 19 -11.21 2.31 16.21
N TYR A 20 -10.84 1.68 15.10
CA TYR A 20 -9.73 0.72 15.06
C TYR A 20 -8.35 1.39 15.12
N LYS A 21 -8.23 2.59 14.58
CA LYS A 21 -7.00 3.39 14.64
C LYS A 21 -6.73 3.85 16.07
N GLU A 22 -7.79 4.25 16.76
CA GLU A 22 -7.70 4.65 18.16
C GLU A 22 -7.46 3.45 19.07
N ALA A 23 -8.15 2.31 18.85
CA ALA A 23 -7.89 1.05 19.55
C ALA A 23 -6.43 0.61 19.42
N TYR A 24 -5.87 0.66 18.22
CA TYR A 24 -4.47 0.33 17.95
C TYR A 24 -3.50 1.27 18.71
N ARG A 25 -3.76 2.60 18.70
CA ARG A 25 -2.94 3.57 19.43
C ARG A 25 -2.94 3.29 20.93
N GLN A 26 -4.11 3.00 21.50
CA GLN A 26 -4.26 2.73 22.92
C GLN A 26 -3.58 1.42 23.33
N ILE A 27 -3.79 0.33 22.59
CA ILE A 27 -3.10 -0.95 22.81
C ILE A 27 -1.57 -0.75 22.76
N ARG A 28 -1.08 -0.06 21.75
CA ARG A 28 0.35 0.25 21.62
C ARG A 28 0.89 1.08 22.78
N SER A 29 0.11 2.02 23.29
CA SER A 29 0.46 2.83 24.46
C SER A 29 0.49 2.01 25.76
N GLU A 30 -0.46 1.11 25.94
CA GLU A 30 -0.54 0.22 27.10
C GLU A 30 0.60 -0.79 27.09
N LEU A 31 0.88 -1.45 25.97
CA LEU A 31 2.01 -2.38 25.83
C LEU A 31 3.37 -1.71 26.10
N LYS A 32 3.55 -0.44 25.72
CA LYS A 32 4.77 0.32 26.05
C LYS A 32 4.92 0.58 27.54
N ARG A 33 3.84 0.62 28.32
CA ARG A 33 3.86 0.83 29.78
C ARG A 33 4.15 -0.46 30.56
N GLU A 34 3.79 -1.62 30.01
CA GLU A 34 3.89 -2.90 30.71
C GLU A 34 5.21 -3.65 30.49
N THR A 35 6.08 -3.19 29.58
CA THR A 35 7.38 -3.85 29.30
C THR A 35 8.58 -2.98 29.70
N PRO A 36 9.04 -3.02 30.96
CA PRO A 36 10.19 -2.22 31.39
C PRO A 36 11.56 -2.76 30.94
N PHE A 37 11.66 -3.89 30.25
CA PHE A 37 12.96 -4.56 30.01
C PHE A 37 13.09 -5.27 28.64
N ILE A 38 12.92 -4.54 27.54
CA ILE A 38 13.46 -4.98 26.25
C ILE A 38 14.61 -4.03 25.88
N ARG A 39 15.79 -4.61 25.59
CA ARG A 39 17.04 -3.87 25.36
C ARG A 39 16.84 -2.71 24.37
N GLN A 40 17.24 -1.50 24.74
CA GLN A 40 17.13 -0.25 23.94
C GLN A 40 17.70 -0.35 22.53
N THR A 41 18.55 -1.32 22.22
CA THR A 41 19.14 -1.55 20.90
C THR A 41 18.21 -2.22 19.90
N GLU A 42 17.29 -3.08 20.34
CA GLU A 42 16.27 -3.71 19.47
C GLU A 42 15.11 -2.74 19.22
N TYR A 43 14.69 -2.01 20.24
CA TYR A 43 13.69 -0.95 20.14
C TYR A 43 14.09 0.17 19.16
N ARG A 44 15.37 0.58 19.14
CA ARG A 44 15.87 1.58 18.21
C ARG A 44 15.90 1.12 16.75
N LYS A 45 16.03 -0.20 16.50
CA LYS A 45 15.93 -0.78 15.16
C LYS A 45 14.48 -0.85 14.68
N GLU A 46 13.56 -1.19 15.57
CA GLU A 46 12.12 -1.23 15.27
C GLU A 46 11.52 0.18 15.13
N GLU A 47 11.89 1.13 15.98
CA GLU A 47 11.50 2.54 15.81
C GLU A 47 12.06 3.14 14.51
N LYS A 48 13.30 2.85 14.12
CA LYS A 48 13.83 3.29 12.81
C LYS A 48 13.11 2.65 11.64
N ALA A 49 12.67 1.40 11.75
CA ALA A 49 11.87 0.73 10.72
C ALA A 49 10.43 1.27 10.67
N LEU A 50 9.86 1.66 11.82
CA LEU A 50 8.53 2.26 11.94
C LEU A 50 8.51 3.75 11.54
N ASP A 51 9.64 4.46 11.63
CA ASP A 51 9.75 5.88 11.26
C ASP A 51 9.81 6.09 9.73
N HIS A 52 9.97 5.02 8.93
CA HIS A 52 10.10 5.12 7.49
C HIS A 52 8.87 4.63 6.70
N ALA A 53 8.01 3.84 7.30
CA ALA A 53 6.75 3.40 6.69
C ALA A 53 5.56 3.98 7.46
N GLN A 54 4.54 4.40 6.73
CA GLN A 54 3.26 4.77 7.34
C GLN A 54 2.61 3.54 8.00
N ASP A 55 1.73 3.81 8.96
CA ASP A 55 0.87 2.81 9.59
C ASP A 55 0.13 2.00 8.50
N LEU A 56 0.00 0.69 8.71
CA LEU A 56 -0.63 -0.23 7.77
C LEU A 56 -2.08 0.18 7.42
N TYR A 57 -2.82 0.75 8.37
CA TYR A 57 -4.17 1.27 8.12
C TYR A 57 -4.13 2.46 7.17
N TYR A 58 -3.16 3.34 7.34
CA TYR A 58 -2.98 4.48 6.46
C TYR A 58 -2.55 4.04 5.05
N LEU A 59 -1.68 3.04 4.95
CA LEU A 59 -1.30 2.45 3.66
C LEU A 59 -2.51 1.86 2.95
N ASP A 60 -3.35 1.09 3.65
CA ASP A 60 -4.57 0.51 3.09
C ASP A 60 -5.50 1.59 2.54
N GLU A 61 -5.71 2.66 3.29
CA GLU A 61 -6.58 3.78 2.89
C GLU A 61 -6.05 4.48 1.64
N VAL A 62 -4.76 4.88 1.63
CA VAL A 62 -4.13 5.54 0.48
C VAL A 62 -4.15 4.64 -0.75
N TYR A 63 -3.80 3.36 -0.59
CA TYR A 63 -3.77 2.42 -1.71
C TYR A 63 -5.15 2.11 -2.26
N ARG A 64 -6.18 1.96 -1.44
CA ARG A 64 -7.56 1.80 -1.92
C ARG A 64 -8.01 3.03 -2.68
N ARG A 65 -7.67 4.21 -2.20
CA ARG A 65 -7.98 5.46 -2.89
C ARG A 65 -7.24 5.57 -4.22
N MET A 66 -5.96 5.19 -4.27
CA MET A 66 -5.19 5.08 -5.51
C MET A 66 -5.84 4.11 -6.51
N LEU A 67 -6.22 2.91 -6.05
CA LEU A 67 -6.87 1.89 -6.89
C LEU A 67 -8.20 2.36 -7.47
N ALA A 68 -8.95 3.20 -6.75
CA ALA A 68 -10.21 3.77 -7.22
C ALA A 68 -10.03 4.73 -8.42
N MET A 69 -8.82 5.21 -8.65
CA MET A 69 -8.45 6.09 -9.77
C MET A 69 -7.89 5.34 -10.97
N LEU A 70 -7.77 4.02 -10.90
CA LEU A 70 -7.17 3.15 -11.91
C LEU A 70 -8.18 2.10 -12.39
N ASP A 71 -8.02 1.66 -13.63
CA ASP A 71 -8.77 0.56 -14.21
C ASP A 71 -7.86 -0.60 -14.63
N LEU A 72 -8.43 -1.80 -14.76
CA LEU A 72 -7.78 -2.92 -15.43
C LEU A 72 -8.08 -2.82 -16.94
N LYS A 73 -7.10 -2.39 -17.73
CA LYS A 73 -7.22 -2.21 -19.17
C LYS A 73 -7.40 -3.52 -19.90
N GLU A 74 -8.05 -3.45 -21.06
CA GLU A 74 -8.39 -4.62 -21.89
C GLU A 74 -7.17 -5.48 -22.22
N LYS A 75 -6.02 -4.88 -22.54
CA LYS A 75 -4.78 -5.65 -22.79
C LYS A 75 -4.38 -6.56 -21.64
N HIS A 76 -4.52 -6.09 -20.39
CA HIS A 76 -4.16 -6.88 -19.20
C HIS A 76 -5.26 -7.88 -18.84
N ARG A 77 -6.51 -7.50 -19.08
CA ARG A 77 -7.64 -8.43 -19.00
C ARG A 77 -7.45 -9.60 -19.95
N ALA A 78 -7.13 -9.33 -21.21
CA ALA A 78 -6.86 -10.35 -22.22
C ALA A 78 -5.63 -11.22 -21.85
N ASP A 79 -4.57 -10.64 -21.27
CA ASP A 79 -3.41 -11.43 -20.78
C ASP A 79 -3.83 -12.39 -19.65
N LEU A 80 -4.69 -11.97 -18.73
CA LEU A 80 -5.21 -12.81 -17.65
C LEU A 80 -6.07 -13.96 -18.20
N LEU A 81 -6.95 -13.70 -19.16
CA LEU A 81 -7.75 -14.73 -19.84
C LEU A 81 -6.88 -15.72 -20.60
N LYS A 82 -5.88 -15.22 -21.34
CA LYS A 82 -4.90 -16.06 -22.04
C LYS A 82 -4.12 -17.00 -21.13
N ARG A 83 -3.97 -16.64 -19.86
CA ARG A 83 -3.35 -17.46 -18.80
C ARG A 83 -4.30 -18.51 -18.23
N GLY A 84 -5.50 -18.64 -18.75
CA GLY A 84 -6.47 -19.66 -18.36
C GLY A 84 -7.43 -19.20 -17.25
N LEU A 85 -7.46 -17.91 -16.88
CA LEU A 85 -8.46 -17.42 -15.96
C LEU A 85 -9.81 -17.28 -16.68
N SER A 86 -10.90 -17.62 -15.99
CA SER A 86 -12.24 -17.33 -16.47
C SER A 86 -12.59 -15.84 -16.31
N GLU A 87 -13.57 -15.36 -17.06
CA GLU A 87 -14.12 -14.02 -16.91
C GLU A 87 -14.49 -13.70 -15.46
N ALA A 88 -15.19 -14.61 -14.79
CA ALA A 88 -15.57 -14.45 -13.40
C ALA A 88 -14.35 -14.35 -12.46
N ALA A 89 -13.24 -15.02 -12.79
CA ALA A 89 -12.00 -14.92 -12.03
C ALA A 89 -11.34 -13.56 -12.25
N VAL A 90 -11.31 -13.05 -13.49
CA VAL A 90 -10.77 -11.72 -13.81
C VAL A 90 -11.57 -10.61 -13.09
N GLU A 91 -12.90 -10.72 -13.07
CA GLU A 91 -13.75 -9.78 -12.34
C GLU A 91 -13.50 -9.83 -10.81
N ARG A 92 -13.23 -11.02 -10.25
CA ARG A 92 -12.81 -11.11 -8.85
C ARG A 92 -11.45 -10.44 -8.61
N MET A 93 -10.47 -10.67 -9.51
CA MET A 93 -9.16 -10.00 -9.43
C MET A 93 -9.30 -8.47 -9.50
N LYS A 94 -10.15 -7.97 -10.38
CA LYS A 94 -10.45 -6.54 -10.43
C LYS A 94 -11.02 -6.02 -9.11
N ARG A 95 -11.94 -6.75 -8.47
CA ARG A 95 -12.50 -6.36 -7.17
C ARG A 95 -11.46 -6.34 -6.05
N VAL A 96 -10.51 -7.27 -6.06
CA VAL A 96 -9.42 -7.28 -5.05
C VAL A 96 -8.25 -6.37 -5.40
N GLY A 97 -8.33 -5.53 -6.44
CA GLY A 97 -7.38 -4.45 -6.64
C GLY A 97 -6.37 -4.62 -7.77
N TYR A 98 -6.55 -5.59 -8.66
CA TYR A 98 -5.75 -5.65 -9.89
C TYR A 98 -6.07 -4.46 -10.78
N ARG A 99 -5.07 -3.65 -11.13
CA ARG A 99 -5.19 -2.43 -11.94
C ARG A 99 -4.01 -2.28 -12.88
N SER A 100 -4.24 -1.70 -14.04
CA SER A 100 -3.18 -1.36 -14.99
C SER A 100 -2.38 -0.15 -14.51
N THR A 101 -1.06 -0.19 -14.71
CA THR A 101 -0.18 0.96 -14.46
C THR A 101 0.09 1.72 -15.76
N GLN A 102 0.16 3.05 -15.66
CA GLN A 102 0.60 3.93 -16.74
C GLN A 102 1.40 5.10 -16.18
N SER A 103 2.51 5.44 -16.84
CA SER A 103 3.33 6.58 -16.43
C SER A 103 2.58 7.92 -16.56
N SER A 104 1.65 8.04 -17.50
CA SER A 104 0.79 9.21 -17.65
C SER A 104 -0.15 9.47 -16.45
N ASP A 105 -0.40 8.47 -15.61
CA ASP A 105 -1.24 8.62 -14.43
C ASP A 105 -0.44 9.03 -13.17
N SER A 106 0.88 9.01 -13.25
CA SER A 106 1.79 9.16 -12.11
C SER A 106 1.54 10.45 -11.32
N GLU A 107 1.68 11.60 -11.98
CA GLU A 107 1.47 12.91 -11.34
C GLU A 107 -0.01 13.12 -10.97
N ARG A 108 -0.94 12.76 -11.86
CA ARG A 108 -2.38 12.93 -11.64
C ARG A 108 -2.86 12.24 -10.36
N ILE A 109 -2.41 11.00 -10.12
CA ILE A 109 -2.80 10.23 -8.93
C ILE A 109 -2.23 10.87 -7.67
N ALA A 110 -0.92 11.17 -7.66
CA ALA A 110 -0.28 11.77 -6.50
C ALA A 110 -0.92 13.12 -6.14
N ARG A 111 -1.14 13.98 -7.14
CA ARG A 111 -1.80 15.28 -6.98
C ARG A 111 -3.22 15.14 -6.42
N LYS A 112 -4.00 14.18 -6.94
CA LYS A 112 -5.38 13.94 -6.47
C LYS A 112 -5.41 13.51 -5.01
N LEU A 113 -4.51 12.61 -4.59
CA LEU A 113 -4.39 12.18 -3.20
C LEU A 113 -4.03 13.35 -2.27
N LEU A 114 -3.07 14.20 -2.67
CA LEU A 114 -2.70 15.39 -1.90
C LEU A 114 -3.87 16.37 -1.73
N LEU A 115 -4.64 16.61 -2.81
CA LEU A 115 -5.83 17.46 -2.76
C LEU A 115 -6.93 16.90 -1.84
N GLU A 116 -6.99 15.61 -1.66
CA GLU A 116 -7.91 14.92 -0.73
C GLU A 116 -7.37 14.86 0.70
N GLY A 117 -6.21 15.47 0.97
CA GLY A 117 -5.63 15.60 2.31
C GLY A 117 -4.70 14.44 2.71
N TYR A 118 -4.36 13.52 1.79
CA TYR A 118 -3.41 12.45 2.09
C TYR A 118 -1.97 12.96 2.10
N HIS A 119 -1.14 12.37 2.96
CA HIS A 119 0.31 12.58 3.01
C HIS A 119 1.03 11.41 2.36
N LEU A 120 1.85 11.68 1.35
CA LEU A 120 2.50 10.62 0.57
C LEU A 120 3.89 10.24 1.10
N LYS A 121 4.45 11.02 2.04
CA LYS A 121 5.71 10.66 2.73
C LYS A 121 5.51 9.39 3.55
N GLY A 122 6.41 8.42 3.39
CA GLY A 122 6.32 7.14 4.08
C GLY A 122 5.38 6.12 3.41
N VAL A 123 4.74 6.46 2.28
CA VAL A 123 3.92 5.54 1.48
C VAL A 123 4.78 4.96 0.35
N PRO A 124 5.09 3.66 0.34
CA PRO A 124 5.88 3.05 -0.74
C PRO A 124 5.24 3.27 -2.11
N GLY A 125 6.09 3.50 -3.12
CA GLY A 125 5.62 3.76 -4.47
C GLY A 125 5.31 5.23 -4.77
N PHE A 126 5.45 6.13 -3.79
CA PHE A 126 5.35 7.57 -4.01
C PHE A 126 6.68 8.24 -3.72
N TYR A 127 7.03 9.27 -4.50
CA TYR A 127 8.29 9.99 -4.39
C TYR A 127 8.15 11.43 -4.89
N VAL A 128 9.16 12.25 -4.60
CA VAL A 128 9.23 13.63 -5.08
C VAL A 128 10.14 13.70 -6.30
N ASN A 129 9.62 14.19 -7.42
CA ASN A 129 10.34 14.34 -8.68
C ASN A 129 11.38 15.49 -8.62
N ARG A 130 12.07 15.75 -9.75
CA ARG A 130 13.09 16.81 -9.83
C ARG A 130 12.52 18.21 -9.67
N ASN A 131 11.26 18.42 -10.00
CA ASN A 131 10.56 19.69 -9.89
C ASN A 131 10.04 19.96 -8.46
N GLY A 132 10.08 18.97 -7.59
CA GLY A 132 9.54 19.06 -6.23
C GLY A 132 8.12 18.53 -6.09
N ASP A 133 7.53 17.99 -7.15
CA ASP A 133 6.18 17.45 -7.17
C ASP A 133 6.14 15.97 -6.79
N TRP A 134 5.06 15.55 -6.14
CA TRP A 134 4.83 14.15 -5.85
C TRP A 134 4.36 13.37 -7.08
N GLU A 135 4.92 12.17 -7.23
CA GLU A 135 4.58 11.23 -8.29
C GLU A 135 4.47 9.80 -7.75
N THR A 136 3.77 8.93 -8.49
CA THR A 136 3.82 7.48 -8.29
C THR A 136 4.97 6.86 -9.06
N ALA A 137 5.51 5.74 -8.58
CA ALA A 137 6.58 5.00 -9.27
C ALA A 137 6.06 4.17 -10.46
N PHE A 138 5.21 4.76 -11.29
CA PHE A 138 4.72 4.19 -12.54
C PHE A 138 5.62 4.62 -13.69
N TYR A 139 6.72 3.93 -13.89
CA TYR A 139 7.65 4.23 -14.98
C TYR A 139 7.29 3.47 -16.25
N PRO A 140 7.66 3.96 -17.45
CA PRO A 140 7.54 3.20 -18.69
C PRO A 140 8.23 1.83 -18.62
N ALA A 141 9.38 1.75 -17.94
CA ALA A 141 10.11 0.50 -17.74
C ALA A 141 9.38 -0.50 -16.82
N ASN A 142 8.43 -0.04 -15.99
CA ASN A 142 7.63 -0.85 -15.08
C ASN A 142 6.16 -0.90 -15.52
N SER A 143 5.87 -0.64 -16.80
CA SER A 143 4.52 -0.78 -17.35
C SER A 143 4.01 -2.20 -17.14
N GLY A 144 2.75 -2.31 -16.72
CA GLY A 144 2.14 -3.59 -16.42
C GLY A 144 0.84 -3.45 -15.62
N TYR A 145 0.61 -4.37 -14.72
CA TYR A 145 -0.53 -4.27 -13.81
C TYR A 145 -0.15 -4.62 -12.37
N LEU A 146 -0.81 -3.91 -11.45
CA LEU A 146 -0.69 -4.10 -10.00
C LEU A 146 -1.28 -5.44 -9.60
N CYS A 147 -0.51 -6.19 -8.80
CA CYS A 147 -0.93 -7.38 -8.07
C CYS A 147 -0.93 -6.99 -6.59
N PRO A 148 -2.09 -6.85 -5.94
CA PRO A 148 -2.15 -6.38 -4.56
C PRO A 148 -1.58 -7.41 -3.59
N VAL A 149 -0.94 -6.91 -2.54
CA VAL A 149 -0.43 -7.70 -1.42
C VAL A 149 -1.19 -7.28 -0.17
N TYR A 150 -1.78 -8.25 0.51
CA TYR A 150 -2.58 -8.05 1.71
C TYR A 150 -1.86 -8.60 2.94
N SER A 151 -2.05 -7.95 4.07
CA SER A 151 -1.67 -8.48 5.38
C SER A 151 -2.59 -9.64 5.77
N ALA A 152 -2.25 -10.35 6.86
CA ALA A 152 -3.08 -11.42 7.42
C ALA A 152 -4.47 -10.91 7.88
N GLU A 153 -4.56 -9.63 8.23
CA GLU A 153 -5.79 -8.95 8.65
C GLU A 153 -6.61 -8.44 7.46
N GLY A 154 -6.15 -8.67 6.22
CA GLY A 154 -6.86 -8.26 5.01
C GLY A 154 -6.66 -6.79 4.61
N MET A 155 -5.64 -6.12 5.16
CA MET A 155 -5.28 -4.75 4.77
C MET A 155 -4.30 -4.76 3.60
N LEU A 156 -4.50 -3.83 2.69
CA LEU A 156 -3.65 -3.66 1.52
C LEU A 156 -2.32 -3.00 1.93
N CYS A 157 -1.25 -3.77 1.95
CA CYS A 157 0.05 -3.34 2.44
C CYS A 157 1.06 -3.01 1.34
N GLY A 158 0.75 -3.30 0.09
CA GLY A 158 1.63 -3.01 -1.04
C GLY A 158 1.19 -3.68 -2.33
N PHE A 159 2.05 -3.59 -3.34
CA PHE A 159 1.82 -4.20 -4.64
C PHE A 159 3.10 -4.77 -5.23
N GLN A 160 2.94 -5.83 -6.00
CA GLN A 160 3.87 -6.17 -7.06
C GLN A 160 3.31 -5.67 -8.39
N ILE A 161 4.18 -5.27 -9.31
CA ILE A 161 3.81 -4.96 -10.69
C ILE A 161 4.20 -6.15 -11.54
N ARG A 162 3.23 -6.78 -12.20
CA ARG A 162 3.49 -7.74 -13.25
C ARG A 162 3.85 -6.98 -14.52
N LEU A 163 5.10 -7.12 -14.96
CA LEU A 163 5.63 -6.37 -16.09
C LEU A 163 5.05 -6.83 -17.44
N ASP A 164 4.74 -5.88 -18.30
CA ASP A 164 4.37 -6.13 -19.71
C ASP A 164 5.55 -6.72 -20.48
N HIS A 165 6.75 -6.18 -20.23
CA HIS A 165 8.01 -6.56 -20.89
C HIS A 165 9.03 -6.96 -19.83
N PRO A 166 9.00 -8.22 -19.36
CA PRO A 166 9.95 -8.72 -18.38
C PRO A 166 11.38 -8.67 -18.92
N LYS A 167 12.32 -8.10 -18.14
CA LYS A 167 13.75 -8.15 -18.40
C LYS A 167 14.38 -9.23 -17.52
N ASP A 168 15.37 -9.96 -18.04
CA ASP A 168 16.21 -10.90 -17.28
C ASP A 168 15.42 -11.91 -16.43
N LYS A 169 14.36 -12.52 -16.95
CA LYS A 169 13.47 -13.47 -16.27
C LYS A 169 12.66 -12.87 -15.10
N ARG A 170 12.85 -11.61 -14.73
CA ARG A 170 12.06 -10.93 -13.71
C ARG A 170 10.71 -10.54 -14.26
N LYS A 171 9.68 -11.27 -13.86
CA LYS A 171 8.29 -11.02 -14.28
C LYS A 171 7.56 -10.04 -13.38
N TYR A 172 8.04 -9.87 -12.15
CA TYR A 172 7.44 -9.03 -11.12
C TYR A 172 8.47 -8.12 -10.49
N VAL A 173 8.08 -6.89 -10.20
CA VAL A 173 8.84 -5.94 -9.42
C VAL A 173 7.95 -5.36 -8.33
N TRP A 174 8.55 -4.93 -7.22
CA TRP A 174 7.79 -4.25 -6.18
C TRP A 174 7.40 -2.83 -6.62
N PHE A 175 6.18 -2.42 -6.27
CA PHE A 175 5.78 -1.02 -6.33
C PHE A 175 6.43 -0.29 -5.15
N THR A 176 7.59 0.26 -5.39
CA THR A 176 8.45 0.88 -4.38
C THR A 176 9.05 2.18 -4.92
N SER A 177 9.37 3.09 -4.01
CA SER A 177 10.09 4.34 -4.30
C SER A 177 11.42 4.42 -3.54
N SER A 178 11.91 3.28 -3.06
CA SER A 178 13.21 3.19 -2.37
C SER A 178 14.34 3.81 -3.20
N GLY A 179 15.17 4.62 -2.56
CA GLY A 179 16.29 5.32 -3.21
C GLY A 179 15.92 6.59 -3.98
N LEU A 180 14.63 6.96 -4.03
CA LEU A 180 14.16 8.22 -4.60
C LEU A 180 13.94 9.29 -3.52
N LYS A 181 13.98 10.58 -3.89
CA LYS A 181 13.76 11.68 -2.96
C LYS A 181 12.36 11.58 -2.33
N GLY A 182 12.29 11.57 -1.01
CA GLY A 182 11.02 11.41 -0.27
C GLY A 182 10.39 10.02 -0.38
N GLY A 183 11.04 9.09 -1.08
CA GLY A 183 10.53 7.75 -1.32
C GLY A 183 10.76 6.79 -0.15
N THR A 184 9.99 5.70 -0.14
CA THR A 184 9.98 4.69 0.92
C THR A 184 10.04 3.29 0.33
N SER A 185 10.72 2.37 1.03
CA SER A 185 10.78 0.96 0.65
C SER A 185 9.45 0.26 0.94
N SER A 186 9.08 -0.67 0.07
CA SER A 186 7.96 -1.59 0.25
C SER A 186 8.33 -2.88 1.02
N LYS A 187 9.54 -2.95 1.59
CA LYS A 187 10.05 -4.09 2.35
C LYS A 187 10.16 -3.74 3.82
#